data_5d0d663a8b061bb14cc275f919970971
#
_entry.id   5d0d663a8b061bb14cc275f919970971
#
_cell.length_a   1.000
_cell.length_b   1.000
_cell.length_c   1.000
_cell.angle_alpha   90.00
_cell.angle_beta   90.00
_cell.angle_gamma   90.00
#
_symmetry.space_group_name_H-M   'P 1'
#
loop_
_entity.id
_entity.type
_entity.pdbx_description
1 polymer ?
#
loop_
_entity_poly.entity_id
_entity_poly.type
_entity_poly.pdbx_seq_one_letter_code
_entity_poly.pdbx_strand_id
1 'polypeptide(L)'
;MKKLLIIGASLLQLPAIKKAKEMGLYVAVVDYNPNAVGIKYADEYFNASTMDEDAVLKVAQDFKPDGIMTLATDMPMRGVAKVSDNLGLNSISYETAVKATDKYEMIKAFEEHNVPAPWFYLVKNYEELLTLQDKITFPCIMKPTDNAGSHGVVKIHSYEELLNNYEYSHNNSRHGNVIVEEYLDGPEVSVEIMVTNGDVNVLQITDKLTTEAPYFVEMGHSQPSRLDIITQNQIKDVATKACKAVGINKGPAHVEMKITSKNGPKMIELGARMGGDNITTHLVPLSTGIDMVECTIKTALGETIDVTPTLNCGSAIRYFEVPFGKIKSIEGVEEAMKIEGVRQISFTKDIGEESIPIHCSNDRIGFVIAQAGNAEEAIKICEKVKEIIIINTTLV
;
A
#
# COMPACT_ATOMS: atom_id res chain seq x y z
N MET A 1 -3.59 7.24 -30.82
CA MET A 1 -3.11 7.47 -29.45
C MET A 1 -3.90 6.53 -28.58
N LYS A 2 -3.23 5.65 -27.78
CA LYS A 2 -3.94 4.77 -26.85
C LYS A 2 -4.52 5.58 -25.69
N LYS A 3 -5.66 5.12 -25.18
CA LYS A 3 -6.42 5.75 -24.10
C LYS A 3 -6.26 4.96 -22.79
N LEU A 4 -5.88 5.63 -21.72
CA LEU A 4 -5.78 5.04 -20.38
C LEU A 4 -6.80 5.70 -19.45
N LEU A 5 -7.59 4.88 -18.76
CA LEU A 5 -8.49 5.32 -17.68
C LEU A 5 -7.84 5.02 -16.33
N ILE A 6 -7.61 6.05 -15.52
CA ILE A 6 -7.04 5.92 -14.18
C ILE A 6 -8.13 6.21 -13.15
N ILE A 7 -8.38 5.27 -12.25
CA ILE A 7 -9.37 5.41 -11.21
C ILE A 7 -8.72 6.01 -9.97
N GLY A 8 -9.12 7.26 -9.67
CA GLY A 8 -8.53 8.16 -8.69
C GLY A 8 -7.62 9.21 -9.34
N ALA A 9 -7.59 10.41 -8.75
CA ALA A 9 -6.76 11.53 -9.18
C ALA A 9 -6.07 12.25 -8.02
N SER A 10 -5.93 11.58 -6.88
CA SER A 10 -5.24 12.10 -5.68
C SER A 10 -3.71 12.13 -5.86
N LEU A 11 -3.01 12.55 -4.82
CA LEU A 11 -1.53 12.45 -4.76
C LEU A 11 -1.03 11.04 -5.02
N LEU A 12 -1.80 10.01 -4.62
CA LEU A 12 -1.42 8.61 -4.81
C LEU A 12 -1.39 8.21 -6.29
N GLN A 13 -2.33 8.68 -7.12
CA GLN A 13 -2.41 8.35 -8.54
C GLN A 13 -1.60 9.31 -9.42
N LEU A 14 -1.16 10.45 -8.88
CA LEU A 14 -0.41 11.45 -9.64
C LEU A 14 0.83 10.90 -10.38
N PRO A 15 1.65 9.99 -9.80
CA PRO A 15 2.76 9.39 -10.54
C PRO A 15 2.32 8.63 -11.79
N ALA A 16 1.22 7.87 -11.72
CA ALA A 16 0.68 7.14 -12.87
C ALA A 16 0.15 8.08 -13.96
N ILE A 17 -0.54 9.15 -13.56
CA ILE A 17 -1.07 10.16 -14.51
C ILE A 17 0.08 10.83 -15.27
N LYS A 18 1.12 11.28 -14.57
CA LYS A 18 2.29 11.92 -15.17
C LYS A 18 3.05 10.96 -16.08
N LYS A 19 3.33 9.75 -15.62
CA LYS A 19 4.02 8.73 -16.42
C LYS A 19 3.24 8.38 -17.68
N ALA A 20 1.93 8.20 -17.60
CA ALA A 20 1.09 7.94 -18.76
C ALA A 20 1.14 9.08 -19.78
N LYS A 21 1.17 10.33 -19.32
CA LYS A 21 1.36 11.49 -20.20
C LYS A 21 2.74 11.52 -20.84
N GLU A 22 3.81 11.22 -20.11
CA GLU A 22 5.18 11.09 -20.64
C GLU A 22 5.27 9.99 -21.71
N MET A 23 4.51 8.89 -21.55
CA MET A 23 4.39 7.81 -22.55
C MET A 23 3.54 8.19 -23.77
N GLY A 24 3.01 9.40 -23.83
CA GLY A 24 2.22 9.89 -24.97
C GLY A 24 0.80 9.33 -25.02
N LEU A 25 0.23 8.91 -23.90
CA LEU A 25 -1.14 8.38 -23.83
C LEU A 25 -2.17 9.52 -23.68
N TYR A 26 -3.39 9.26 -24.13
CA TYR A 26 -4.55 10.08 -23.77
C TYR A 26 -5.11 9.58 -22.44
N VAL A 27 -5.04 10.41 -21.42
CA VAL A 27 -5.32 10.02 -20.04
C VAL A 27 -6.62 10.62 -19.55
N ALA A 28 -7.55 9.77 -19.14
CA ALA A 28 -8.73 10.18 -18.40
C ALA A 28 -8.64 9.73 -16.94
N VAL A 29 -9.22 10.51 -16.04
CA VAL A 29 -9.27 10.19 -14.62
C VAL A 29 -10.70 10.21 -14.10
N VAL A 30 -11.00 9.35 -13.12
CA VAL A 30 -12.25 9.31 -12.36
C VAL A 30 -11.96 9.65 -10.91
N ASP A 31 -12.59 10.68 -10.37
CA ASP A 31 -12.49 11.02 -8.95
C ASP A 31 -13.76 11.76 -8.52
N TYR A 32 -14.22 11.54 -7.27
CA TYR A 32 -15.35 12.28 -6.71
C TYR A 32 -15.01 13.70 -6.30
N ASN A 33 -13.70 13.96 -6.01
CA ASN A 33 -13.20 15.26 -5.61
C ASN A 33 -12.82 16.08 -6.85
N PRO A 34 -13.57 17.13 -7.21
CA PRO A 34 -13.26 17.94 -8.39
C PRO A 34 -11.98 18.76 -8.26
N ASN A 35 -11.40 18.82 -7.07
CA ASN A 35 -10.13 19.53 -6.79
C ASN A 35 -8.95 18.57 -6.63
N ALA A 36 -9.09 17.29 -6.99
CA ALA A 36 -8.00 16.33 -6.90
C ALA A 36 -6.80 16.76 -7.77
N VAL A 37 -5.60 16.72 -7.19
CA VAL A 37 -4.38 17.31 -7.78
C VAL A 37 -3.99 16.73 -9.13
N GLY A 38 -4.38 15.50 -9.43
CA GLY A 38 -4.11 14.80 -10.68
C GLY A 38 -4.92 15.29 -11.86
N ILE A 39 -6.10 15.88 -11.63
CA ILE A 39 -7.05 16.29 -12.69
C ILE A 39 -6.38 17.25 -13.68
N LYS A 40 -5.61 18.22 -13.20
CA LYS A 40 -4.93 19.21 -14.06
C LYS A 40 -3.86 18.63 -14.99
N TYR A 41 -3.47 17.38 -14.78
CA TYR A 41 -2.48 16.69 -15.65
C TYR A 41 -3.12 15.69 -16.60
N ALA A 42 -4.41 15.37 -16.42
CA ALA A 42 -5.17 14.50 -17.30
C ALA A 42 -5.72 15.28 -18.51
N ASP A 43 -6.09 14.56 -19.57
CA ASP A 43 -6.76 15.14 -20.74
C ASP A 43 -8.28 15.24 -20.52
N GLU A 44 -8.83 14.35 -19.69
CA GLU A 44 -10.27 14.29 -19.43
C GLU A 44 -10.55 13.90 -17.96
N TYR A 45 -11.61 14.44 -17.39
CA TYR A 45 -12.02 14.18 -16.01
C TYR A 45 -13.50 13.80 -15.94
N PHE A 46 -13.77 12.74 -15.20
CA PHE A 46 -15.12 12.28 -14.89
C PHE A 46 -15.38 12.36 -13.40
N ASN A 47 -16.41 13.09 -13.01
CA ASN A 47 -16.81 13.19 -11.59
C ASN A 47 -17.67 11.98 -11.22
N ALA A 48 -17.07 10.99 -10.59
CA ALA A 48 -17.75 9.83 -10.05
C ALA A 48 -16.97 9.26 -8.86
N SER A 49 -17.67 8.53 -7.98
CA SER A 49 -17.00 7.81 -6.89
C SER A 49 -16.16 6.68 -7.46
N THR A 50 -14.91 6.60 -7.03
CA THR A 50 -13.98 5.50 -7.40
C THR A 50 -14.41 4.14 -6.83
N MET A 51 -15.38 4.14 -5.90
CA MET A 51 -15.94 2.96 -5.25
C MET A 51 -17.29 2.53 -5.83
N ASP A 52 -17.91 3.37 -6.67
CA ASP A 52 -19.12 3.03 -7.39
C ASP A 52 -18.76 2.31 -8.69
N GLU A 53 -18.76 0.99 -8.61
CA GLU A 53 -18.36 0.11 -9.70
C GLU A 53 -19.23 0.31 -10.97
N ASP A 54 -20.52 0.62 -10.83
CA ASP A 54 -21.43 0.86 -11.94
C ASP A 54 -21.18 2.21 -12.60
N ALA A 55 -20.91 3.24 -11.81
CA ALA A 55 -20.53 4.55 -12.33
C ALA A 55 -19.20 4.49 -13.08
N VAL A 56 -18.19 3.78 -12.54
CA VAL A 56 -16.91 3.56 -13.20
C VAL A 56 -17.09 2.79 -14.51
N LEU A 57 -17.91 1.74 -14.53
CA LEU A 57 -18.21 0.98 -15.75
C LEU A 57 -18.87 1.86 -16.82
N LYS A 58 -19.84 2.70 -16.44
CA LYS A 58 -20.50 3.62 -17.37
C LYS A 58 -19.50 4.61 -17.97
N VAL A 59 -18.65 5.22 -17.15
CA VAL A 59 -17.56 6.10 -17.65
C VAL A 59 -16.67 5.36 -18.64
N ALA A 60 -16.27 4.13 -18.35
CA ALA A 60 -15.41 3.35 -19.22
C ALA A 60 -16.10 2.99 -20.56
N GLN A 61 -17.41 2.68 -20.54
CA GLN A 61 -18.19 2.42 -21.76
C GLN A 61 -18.28 3.67 -22.67
N ASP A 62 -18.42 4.85 -22.09
CA ASP A 62 -18.49 6.13 -22.83
C ASP A 62 -17.09 6.54 -23.34
N PHE A 63 -16.06 6.46 -22.50
CA PHE A 63 -14.69 6.86 -22.81
C PHE A 63 -13.98 5.88 -23.76
N LYS A 64 -14.28 4.57 -23.66
CA LYS A 64 -13.68 3.47 -24.43
C LYS A 64 -12.16 3.43 -24.29
N PRO A 65 -11.61 3.14 -23.11
CA PRO A 65 -10.17 3.05 -22.88
C PRO A 65 -9.56 1.80 -23.53
N ASP A 66 -8.27 1.86 -23.85
CA ASP A 66 -7.46 0.70 -24.23
C ASP A 66 -6.88 -0.02 -23.00
N GLY A 67 -6.88 0.64 -21.84
CA GLY A 67 -6.46 0.09 -20.56
C GLY A 67 -7.08 0.85 -19.39
N ILE A 68 -7.17 0.17 -18.24
CA ILE A 68 -7.68 0.74 -16.98
C ILE A 68 -6.79 0.32 -15.81
N MET A 69 -6.56 1.23 -14.87
CA MET A 69 -5.78 0.96 -13.66
C MET A 69 -6.12 1.90 -12.52
N THR A 70 -5.62 1.58 -11.34
CA THR A 70 -5.43 2.49 -10.21
C THR A 70 -4.01 2.35 -9.67
N LEU A 71 -3.61 3.19 -8.70
CA LEU A 71 -2.32 3.12 -8.04
C LEU A 71 -2.45 3.36 -6.54
N ALA A 72 -1.74 2.56 -5.74
CA ALA A 72 -1.55 2.72 -4.30
C ALA A 72 -2.82 2.69 -3.43
N THR A 73 -3.94 2.18 -3.93
CA THR A 73 -5.19 2.04 -3.16
C THR A 73 -5.99 0.81 -3.61
N ASP A 74 -6.58 0.09 -2.67
CA ASP A 74 -7.35 -1.14 -2.92
C ASP A 74 -8.79 -0.86 -3.35
N MET A 75 -9.34 0.24 -2.86
CA MET A 75 -10.75 0.58 -3.00
C MET A 75 -11.30 0.56 -4.44
N PRO A 76 -10.58 1.08 -5.46
CA PRO A 76 -11.06 1.08 -6.83
C PRO A 76 -10.90 -0.26 -7.55
N MET A 77 -10.18 -1.24 -6.97
CA MET A 77 -9.80 -2.47 -7.70
C MET A 77 -11.01 -3.30 -8.17
N ARG A 78 -12.11 -3.32 -7.42
CA ARG A 78 -13.34 -3.99 -7.88
C ARG A 78 -13.93 -3.31 -9.11
N GLY A 79 -13.96 -1.98 -9.14
CA GLY A 79 -14.38 -1.21 -10.32
C GLY A 79 -13.46 -1.42 -11.52
N VAL A 80 -12.14 -1.42 -11.31
CA VAL A 80 -11.15 -1.73 -12.35
C VAL A 80 -11.39 -3.12 -12.95
N ALA A 81 -11.56 -4.14 -12.11
CA ALA A 81 -11.79 -5.52 -12.53
C ALA A 81 -13.13 -5.68 -13.25
N LYS A 82 -14.22 -5.08 -12.72
CA LYS A 82 -15.53 -5.10 -13.36
C LYS A 82 -15.51 -4.50 -14.76
N VAL A 83 -14.84 -3.38 -14.94
CA VAL A 83 -14.65 -2.75 -16.27
C VAL A 83 -13.87 -3.68 -17.18
N SER A 84 -12.76 -4.25 -16.68
CA SER A 84 -11.91 -5.14 -17.47
C SER A 84 -12.63 -6.38 -17.95
N ASP A 85 -13.42 -7.03 -17.08
CA ASP A 85 -14.22 -8.21 -17.45
C ASP A 85 -15.31 -7.86 -18.48
N ASN A 86 -15.93 -6.68 -18.38
CA ASN A 86 -17.00 -6.24 -19.29
C ASN A 86 -16.49 -5.78 -20.66
N LEU A 87 -15.32 -5.13 -20.71
CA LEU A 87 -14.77 -4.54 -21.92
C LEU A 87 -13.63 -5.36 -22.56
N GLY A 88 -13.23 -6.48 -21.94
CA GLY A 88 -12.13 -7.31 -22.41
C GLY A 88 -10.76 -6.66 -22.26
N LEU A 89 -10.56 -5.84 -21.22
CA LEU A 89 -9.29 -5.16 -20.96
C LEU A 89 -8.36 -6.03 -20.09
N ASN A 90 -7.07 -5.67 -20.06
CA ASN A 90 -6.08 -6.39 -19.30
C ASN A 90 -6.06 -5.93 -17.82
N SER A 91 -6.57 -6.78 -16.93
CA SER A 91 -6.48 -6.64 -15.47
C SER A 91 -6.69 -7.99 -14.80
N ILE A 92 -6.75 -8.01 -13.48
CA ILE A 92 -7.22 -9.15 -12.68
C ILE A 92 -8.72 -9.38 -12.90
N SER A 93 -9.22 -10.60 -12.65
CA SER A 93 -10.66 -10.90 -12.66
C SER A 93 -11.39 -10.22 -11.50
N TYR A 94 -12.71 -10.06 -11.62
CA TYR A 94 -13.53 -9.54 -10.54
C TYR A 94 -13.47 -10.43 -9.27
N GLU A 95 -13.44 -11.75 -9.42
CA GLU A 95 -13.25 -12.68 -8.30
C GLU A 95 -11.92 -12.43 -7.57
N THR A 96 -10.83 -12.26 -8.31
CA THR A 96 -9.52 -11.90 -7.74
C THR A 96 -9.57 -10.56 -7.02
N ALA A 97 -10.25 -9.56 -7.58
CA ALA A 97 -10.39 -8.25 -6.95
C ALA A 97 -11.16 -8.34 -5.61
N VAL A 98 -12.21 -9.17 -5.54
CA VAL A 98 -12.94 -9.42 -4.29
C VAL A 98 -12.02 -10.05 -3.25
N LYS A 99 -11.28 -11.11 -3.59
CA LYS A 99 -10.31 -11.77 -2.68
C LYS A 99 -9.20 -10.81 -2.23
N ALA A 100 -8.75 -9.90 -3.10
CA ALA A 100 -7.69 -8.93 -2.78
C ALA A 100 -8.17 -7.70 -2.00
N THR A 101 -9.49 -7.50 -1.82
CA THR A 101 -10.07 -6.31 -1.17
C THR A 101 -10.99 -6.64 0.01
N ASP A 102 -11.19 -7.91 0.31
CA ASP A 102 -11.89 -8.39 1.51
C ASP A 102 -10.98 -9.31 2.30
N LYS A 103 -10.68 -8.95 3.54
CA LYS A 103 -9.70 -9.67 4.37
C LYS A 103 -10.16 -11.10 4.73
N TYR A 104 -11.47 -11.32 4.83
CA TYR A 104 -12.01 -12.66 5.08
C TYR A 104 -11.85 -13.57 3.84
N GLU A 105 -12.25 -13.08 2.66
CA GLU A 105 -12.09 -13.84 1.42
C GLU A 105 -10.61 -14.09 1.11
N MET A 106 -9.75 -13.12 1.41
CA MET A 106 -8.30 -13.25 1.26
C MET A 106 -7.72 -14.35 2.13
N ILE A 107 -7.96 -14.30 3.46
CA ILE A 107 -7.35 -15.26 4.39
C ILE A 107 -7.93 -16.67 4.21
N LYS A 108 -9.20 -16.76 3.80
CA LYS A 108 -9.82 -18.04 3.39
C LYS A 108 -9.11 -18.63 2.17
N ALA A 109 -8.80 -17.81 1.16
CA ALA A 109 -8.02 -18.27 0.01
C ALA A 109 -6.61 -18.73 0.42
N PHE A 110 -5.98 -18.08 1.40
CA PHE A 110 -4.70 -18.51 1.96
C PHE A 110 -4.82 -19.87 2.64
N GLU A 111 -5.84 -20.09 3.48
CA GLU A 111 -6.10 -21.37 4.15
C GLU A 111 -6.31 -22.51 3.15
N GLU A 112 -7.18 -22.32 2.14
CA GLU A 112 -7.49 -23.29 1.10
C GLU A 112 -6.25 -23.72 0.29
N HIS A 113 -5.24 -22.84 0.17
CA HIS A 113 -4.01 -23.09 -0.60
C HIS A 113 -2.77 -23.32 0.29
N ASN A 114 -2.96 -23.52 1.61
CA ASN A 114 -1.87 -23.73 2.58
C ASN A 114 -0.80 -22.63 2.55
N VAL A 115 -1.21 -21.37 2.38
CA VAL A 115 -0.34 -20.22 2.54
C VAL A 115 -0.22 -19.88 4.03
N PRO A 116 0.98 -19.73 4.59
CA PRO A 116 1.14 -19.36 5.99
C PRO A 116 0.43 -18.03 6.32
N ALA A 117 -0.57 -18.09 7.16
CA ALA A 117 -1.42 -16.97 7.57
C ALA A 117 -1.81 -17.10 9.05
N PRO A 118 -2.35 -16.05 9.71
CA PRO A 118 -2.91 -16.17 11.05
C PRO A 118 -4.13 -17.10 11.07
N TRP A 119 -4.43 -17.72 12.24
CA TRP A 119 -5.77 -18.27 12.46
C TRP A 119 -6.77 -17.11 12.49
N PHE A 120 -8.03 -17.37 12.11
CA PHE A 120 -9.03 -16.32 12.00
C PHE A 120 -10.46 -16.81 12.27
N TYR A 121 -11.32 -15.88 12.68
CA TYR A 121 -12.76 -16.07 12.82
C TYR A 121 -13.49 -14.86 12.23
N LEU A 122 -14.45 -15.12 11.35
CA LEU A 122 -15.38 -14.09 10.87
C LEU A 122 -16.46 -13.88 11.94
N VAL A 123 -16.77 -12.61 12.21
CA VAL A 123 -17.79 -12.17 13.16
C VAL A 123 -18.73 -11.21 12.44
N LYS A 124 -19.98 -11.62 12.22
CA LYS A 124 -21.01 -10.84 11.52
C LYS A 124 -21.90 -10.05 12.48
N ASN A 125 -21.97 -10.48 13.72
CA ASN A 125 -22.79 -9.87 14.76
C ASN A 125 -22.22 -10.20 16.16
N TYR A 126 -22.76 -9.52 17.18
CA TYR A 126 -22.29 -9.65 18.55
C TYR A 126 -22.52 -11.05 19.14
N GLU A 127 -23.58 -11.74 18.73
CA GLU A 127 -23.87 -13.10 19.18
C GLU A 127 -22.80 -14.10 18.71
N GLU A 128 -22.34 -13.96 17.47
CA GLU A 128 -21.21 -14.76 16.97
C GLU A 128 -19.91 -14.49 17.74
N LEU A 129 -19.64 -13.22 18.10
CA LEU A 129 -18.49 -12.85 18.92
C LEU A 129 -18.47 -13.58 20.26
N LEU A 130 -19.63 -13.70 20.93
CA LEU A 130 -19.76 -14.41 22.21
C LEU A 130 -19.36 -15.89 22.11
N THR A 131 -19.49 -16.50 20.95
CA THR A 131 -19.12 -17.92 20.72
C THR A 131 -17.61 -18.17 20.65
N LEU A 132 -16.80 -17.11 20.66
CA LEU A 132 -15.35 -17.21 20.48
C LEU A 132 -14.56 -17.35 21.78
N GLN A 133 -15.21 -17.25 22.96
CA GLN A 133 -14.57 -17.21 24.27
C GLN A 133 -13.49 -18.28 24.47
N ASP A 134 -13.81 -19.55 24.12
CA ASP A 134 -12.92 -20.69 24.32
C ASP A 134 -12.14 -21.09 23.05
N LYS A 135 -12.25 -20.30 21.97
CA LYS A 135 -11.66 -20.62 20.65
C LYS A 135 -10.44 -19.77 20.32
N ILE A 136 -10.31 -18.60 20.94
CA ILE A 136 -9.26 -17.62 20.61
C ILE A 136 -8.16 -17.64 21.66
N THR A 137 -6.96 -17.27 21.22
CA THR A 137 -5.80 -17.05 22.09
C THR A 137 -5.42 -15.58 22.08
N PHE A 138 -4.98 -15.07 23.23
CA PHE A 138 -4.55 -13.70 23.38
C PHE A 138 -3.01 -13.57 23.44
N PRO A 139 -2.42 -12.46 22.94
CA PRO A 139 -3.12 -11.37 22.25
C PRO A 139 -3.65 -11.78 20.87
N CYS A 140 -4.73 -11.14 20.42
CA CYS A 140 -5.28 -11.28 19.07
C CYS A 140 -5.50 -9.91 18.44
N ILE A 141 -5.82 -9.87 17.14
CA ILE A 141 -6.21 -8.66 16.42
C ILE A 141 -7.70 -8.74 16.07
N MET A 142 -8.41 -7.63 16.27
CA MET A 142 -9.75 -7.43 15.74
C MET A 142 -9.71 -6.30 14.72
N LYS A 143 -10.31 -6.51 13.54
CA LYS A 143 -10.33 -5.50 12.45
C LYS A 143 -11.53 -5.68 11.52
N PRO A 144 -11.98 -4.61 10.82
CA PRO A 144 -12.97 -4.70 9.75
C PRO A 144 -12.43 -5.57 8.59
N THR A 145 -13.32 -6.28 7.86
CA THR A 145 -12.91 -7.07 6.69
C THR A 145 -12.64 -6.21 5.46
N ASP A 146 -13.23 -5.02 5.38
CA ASP A 146 -13.37 -4.19 4.17
C ASP A 146 -12.86 -2.75 4.31
N ASN A 147 -11.94 -2.50 5.24
CA ASN A 147 -11.30 -1.20 5.43
C ASN A 147 -9.77 -1.28 5.27
N ALA A 148 -9.11 -0.13 5.07
CA ALA A 148 -7.67 0.01 4.86
C ALA A 148 -7.08 1.09 5.79
N GLY A 149 -5.73 1.21 5.86
CA GLY A 149 -5.05 2.26 6.63
C GLY A 149 -5.22 2.10 8.15
N SER A 150 -5.29 0.89 8.66
CA SER A 150 -5.42 0.55 10.08
C SER A 150 -6.69 1.09 10.78
N HIS A 151 -7.68 1.58 10.02
CA HIS A 151 -8.95 2.05 10.59
C HIS A 151 -9.76 0.88 11.16
N GLY A 152 -10.12 0.97 12.44
CA GLY A 152 -10.88 -0.07 13.15
C GLY A 152 -10.04 -1.28 13.60
N VAL A 153 -8.72 -1.24 13.46
CA VAL A 153 -7.81 -2.31 13.91
C VAL A 153 -7.48 -2.13 15.38
N VAL A 154 -7.65 -3.19 16.18
CA VAL A 154 -7.36 -3.18 17.61
C VAL A 154 -6.60 -4.45 18.01
N LYS A 155 -5.52 -4.27 18.77
CA LYS A 155 -4.84 -5.38 19.47
C LYS A 155 -5.55 -5.64 20.79
N ILE A 156 -5.97 -6.86 20.99
CA ILE A 156 -6.81 -7.31 22.11
C ILE A 156 -6.02 -8.24 23.01
N HIS A 157 -6.04 -8.00 24.32
CA HIS A 157 -5.29 -8.77 25.31
C HIS A 157 -6.17 -9.68 26.20
N SER A 158 -7.49 -9.48 26.17
CA SER A 158 -8.42 -10.27 26.96
C SER A 158 -9.80 -10.39 26.29
N TYR A 159 -10.60 -11.35 26.76
CA TYR A 159 -11.97 -11.50 26.27
C TYR A 159 -12.85 -10.28 26.61
N GLU A 160 -12.61 -9.65 27.75
CA GLU A 160 -13.31 -8.40 28.12
C GLU A 160 -12.98 -7.26 27.13
N GLU A 161 -11.70 -7.08 26.79
CA GLU A 161 -11.29 -6.11 25.78
C GLU A 161 -11.89 -6.42 24.39
N LEU A 162 -12.00 -7.71 24.03
CA LEU A 162 -12.63 -8.14 22.78
C LEU A 162 -14.07 -7.64 22.69
N LEU A 163 -14.86 -7.84 23.74
CA LEU A 163 -16.24 -7.40 23.80
C LEU A 163 -16.38 -5.87 23.75
N ASN A 164 -15.53 -5.18 24.51
CA ASN A 164 -15.56 -3.72 24.62
C ASN A 164 -15.15 -2.98 23.32
N ASN A 165 -14.33 -3.60 22.47
CA ASN A 165 -13.85 -2.99 21.24
C ASN A 165 -14.65 -3.43 19.98
N TYR A 166 -15.61 -4.32 20.11
CA TYR A 166 -16.38 -4.82 18.96
C TYR A 166 -17.06 -3.69 18.18
N GLU A 167 -17.80 -2.83 18.85
CA GLU A 167 -18.52 -1.70 18.24
C GLU A 167 -17.56 -0.77 17.46
N TYR A 168 -16.35 -0.55 17.99
CA TYR A 168 -15.37 0.26 17.28
C TYR A 168 -14.96 -0.37 15.95
N SER A 169 -14.62 -1.66 15.93
CA SER A 169 -14.24 -2.35 14.69
C SER A 169 -15.44 -2.51 13.75
N HIS A 170 -16.62 -2.86 14.28
CA HIS A 170 -17.87 -3.03 13.53
C HIS A 170 -18.30 -1.75 12.80
N ASN A 171 -18.27 -0.61 13.50
CA ASN A 171 -18.66 0.68 12.93
C ASN A 171 -17.67 1.24 11.91
N ASN A 172 -16.43 0.70 11.87
CA ASN A 172 -15.43 0.99 10.86
C ASN A 172 -15.50 0.01 9.66
N SER A 173 -16.37 -1.00 9.68
CA SER A 173 -16.68 -1.86 8.54
C SER A 173 -17.83 -1.28 7.73
N ARG A 174 -17.77 -1.38 6.40
CA ARG A 174 -18.84 -0.94 5.49
C ARG A 174 -20.01 -1.91 5.45
N HIS A 175 -19.70 -3.21 5.61
CA HIS A 175 -20.70 -4.28 5.61
C HIS A 175 -20.98 -4.82 7.02
N GLY A 176 -20.38 -4.22 8.06
CA GLY A 176 -20.54 -4.63 9.45
C GLY A 176 -19.82 -5.93 9.80
N ASN A 177 -18.97 -6.46 8.93
CA ASN A 177 -18.21 -7.68 9.21
C ASN A 177 -16.87 -7.36 9.87
N VAL A 178 -16.53 -8.12 10.91
CA VAL A 178 -15.27 -8.04 11.65
C VAL A 178 -14.55 -9.39 11.55
N ILE A 179 -13.23 -9.35 11.48
CA ILE A 179 -12.38 -10.53 11.61
C ILE A 179 -11.59 -10.45 12.91
N VAL A 180 -11.54 -11.58 13.66
CA VAL A 180 -10.65 -11.77 14.80
C VAL A 180 -9.58 -12.76 14.38
N GLU A 181 -8.31 -12.37 14.51
CA GLU A 181 -7.19 -13.16 14.01
C GLU A 181 -6.01 -13.22 14.99
N GLU A 182 -5.10 -14.15 14.77
CA GLU A 182 -3.85 -14.30 15.51
C GLU A 182 -3.04 -13.00 15.48
N TYR A 183 -2.58 -12.56 16.65
CA TYR A 183 -1.56 -11.51 16.67
C TYR A 183 -0.20 -12.09 16.26
N LEU A 184 0.36 -11.56 15.18
CA LEU A 184 1.68 -11.95 14.71
C LEU A 184 2.75 -11.05 15.31
N ASP A 185 3.76 -11.65 15.95
CA ASP A 185 4.95 -10.96 16.44
C ASP A 185 6.00 -10.73 15.33
N GLY A 186 7.08 -10.03 15.69
CA GLY A 186 8.26 -9.87 14.83
C GLY A 186 8.21 -8.70 13.85
N PRO A 187 9.28 -8.52 13.07
CA PRO A 187 9.40 -7.42 12.12
C PRO A 187 8.42 -7.59 10.95
N GLU A 188 8.03 -6.46 10.38
CA GLU A 188 7.15 -6.39 9.22
C GLU A 188 7.93 -6.09 7.96
N VAL A 189 7.55 -6.75 6.88
CA VAL A 189 8.08 -6.51 5.55
C VAL A 189 6.96 -6.39 4.54
N SER A 190 7.22 -5.70 3.44
CA SER A 190 6.41 -5.82 2.23
C SER A 190 7.21 -6.40 1.07
N VAL A 191 6.50 -6.98 0.11
CA VAL A 191 7.09 -7.59 -1.09
C VAL A 191 6.44 -6.98 -2.32
N GLU A 192 7.25 -6.38 -3.15
CA GLU A 192 6.83 -5.72 -4.37
C GLU A 192 6.95 -6.70 -5.54
N ILE A 193 5.86 -6.89 -6.23
CA ILE A 193 5.71 -7.97 -7.22
C ILE A 193 5.12 -7.42 -8.53
N MET A 194 5.60 -7.98 -9.65
CA MET A 194 4.91 -7.90 -10.95
C MET A 194 4.60 -9.31 -11.44
N VAL A 195 3.33 -9.57 -11.72
CA VAL A 195 2.89 -10.85 -12.28
C VAL A 195 2.67 -10.72 -13.78
N THR A 196 3.28 -11.63 -14.55
CA THR A 196 3.18 -11.67 -16.01
C THR A 196 2.73 -13.06 -16.45
N ASN A 197 1.52 -13.17 -17.00
CA ASN A 197 0.96 -14.46 -17.47
C ASN A 197 1.01 -15.58 -16.42
N GLY A 198 0.78 -15.25 -15.15
CA GLY A 198 0.84 -16.18 -14.03
C GLY A 198 2.23 -16.40 -13.42
N ASP A 199 3.28 -15.90 -14.05
CA ASP A 199 4.62 -15.91 -13.49
C ASP A 199 4.79 -14.77 -12.48
N VAL A 200 5.07 -15.10 -11.23
CA VAL A 200 5.22 -14.16 -10.12
C VAL A 200 6.67 -13.72 -10.02
N ASN A 201 6.94 -12.46 -10.39
CA ASN A 201 8.26 -11.88 -10.33
C ASN A 201 8.37 -10.99 -9.08
N VAL A 202 9.08 -11.46 -8.06
CA VAL A 202 9.40 -10.66 -6.87
C VAL A 202 10.50 -9.68 -7.22
N LEU A 203 10.17 -8.38 -7.21
CA LEU A 203 11.11 -7.32 -7.56
C LEU A 203 11.96 -6.92 -6.37
N GLN A 204 11.33 -6.76 -5.20
CA GLN A 204 12.02 -6.31 -3.99
C GLN A 204 11.29 -6.76 -2.73
N ILE A 205 12.06 -6.93 -1.65
CA ILE A 205 11.56 -7.07 -0.28
C ILE A 205 11.91 -5.76 0.44
N THR A 206 10.92 -5.17 1.10
CA THR A 206 11.02 -3.88 1.78
C THR A 206 10.95 -4.10 3.29
N ASP A 207 11.98 -3.68 4.03
CA ASP A 207 11.90 -3.60 5.50
C ASP A 207 11.05 -2.39 5.90
N LYS A 208 10.12 -2.58 6.84
CA LYS A 208 9.25 -1.52 7.38
C LYS A 208 9.74 -1.07 8.75
N LEU A 209 9.75 0.24 8.99
CA LEU A 209 9.93 0.88 10.28
C LEU A 209 8.59 1.46 10.70
N THR A 210 8.03 0.96 11.81
CA THR A 210 6.74 1.41 12.33
C THR A 210 6.88 2.03 13.71
N THR A 211 5.94 2.89 14.10
CA THR A 211 5.77 3.27 15.52
C THR A 211 5.39 2.04 16.34
N GLU A 212 5.51 2.17 17.66
CA GLU A 212 5.01 1.16 18.58
C GLU A 212 3.47 1.17 18.67
N ALA A 213 2.93 0.17 19.41
CA ALA A 213 1.51 0.15 19.75
C ALA A 213 1.10 1.47 20.43
N PRO A 214 -0.14 1.94 20.24
CA PRO A 214 -1.25 1.24 19.59
C PRO A 214 -1.39 1.48 18.08
N TYR A 215 -0.63 2.39 17.48
CA TYR A 215 -0.93 2.92 16.14
C TYR A 215 -0.24 2.21 15.00
N PHE A 216 0.99 1.66 15.19
CA PHE A 216 1.79 0.96 14.18
C PHE A 216 1.93 1.72 12.84
N VAL A 217 2.10 3.03 12.91
CA VAL A 217 2.23 3.89 11.71
C VAL A 217 3.61 3.71 11.09
N GLU A 218 3.66 3.55 9.78
CA GLU A 218 4.92 3.45 9.03
C GLU A 218 5.69 4.76 9.06
N MET A 219 6.91 4.71 9.60
CA MET A 219 7.83 5.85 9.71
C MET A 219 9.03 5.73 8.78
N GLY A 220 9.11 4.65 8.03
CA GLY A 220 10.14 4.46 7.03
C GLY A 220 10.12 3.10 6.37
N HIS A 221 10.75 3.06 5.21
CA HIS A 221 10.95 1.85 4.43
C HIS A 221 12.38 1.80 3.92
N SER A 222 12.91 0.60 3.66
CA SER A 222 14.23 0.43 3.04
C SER A 222 14.32 -0.82 2.19
N GLN A 223 15.07 -0.76 1.10
CA GLN A 223 15.30 -1.81 0.13
C GLN A 223 16.79 -1.88 -0.25
N PRO A 224 17.30 -3.10 -0.57
CA PRO A 224 16.68 -4.40 -0.32
C PRO A 224 16.59 -4.70 1.18
N SER A 225 15.78 -5.71 1.54
CA SER A 225 15.69 -6.16 2.92
C SER A 225 17.03 -6.61 3.48
N ARG A 226 17.28 -6.29 4.76
CA ARG A 226 18.49 -6.65 5.51
C ARG A 226 18.35 -7.98 6.26
N LEU A 227 17.25 -8.69 6.11
CA LEU A 227 17.06 -10.03 6.63
C LEU A 227 18.02 -11.01 5.96
N ASP A 228 18.34 -12.11 6.63
CA ASP A 228 19.19 -13.15 6.07
C ASP A 228 18.56 -13.80 4.81
N ILE A 229 19.41 -14.38 3.98
CA ILE A 229 18.99 -14.93 2.67
C ILE A 229 18.01 -16.09 2.79
N ILE A 230 18.04 -16.85 3.89
CA ILE A 230 17.12 -17.98 4.11
C ILE A 230 15.73 -17.42 4.34
N THR A 231 15.64 -16.43 5.23
CA THR A 231 14.38 -15.72 5.53
C THR A 231 13.84 -15.01 4.28
N GLN A 232 14.68 -14.33 3.50
CA GLN A 232 14.27 -13.69 2.25
C GLN A 232 13.70 -14.71 1.24
N ASN A 233 14.29 -15.90 1.12
CA ASN A 233 13.78 -16.96 0.23
C ASN A 233 12.44 -17.50 0.71
N GLN A 234 12.23 -17.64 2.02
CA GLN A 234 10.94 -18.02 2.59
C GLN A 234 9.87 -16.95 2.31
N ILE A 235 10.20 -15.68 2.46
CA ILE A 235 9.31 -14.56 2.13
C ILE A 235 8.87 -14.63 0.66
N LYS A 236 9.82 -14.81 -0.27
CA LYS A 236 9.52 -14.94 -1.70
C LYS A 236 8.60 -16.12 -2.01
N ASP A 237 8.81 -17.26 -1.37
CA ASP A 237 7.97 -18.45 -1.53
C ASP A 237 6.54 -18.19 -1.04
N VAL A 238 6.39 -17.63 0.16
CA VAL A 238 5.07 -17.30 0.75
C VAL A 238 4.33 -16.26 -0.11
N ALA A 239 5.02 -15.19 -0.54
CA ALA A 239 4.44 -14.15 -1.40
C ALA A 239 3.97 -14.72 -2.74
N THR A 240 4.77 -15.59 -3.35
CA THR A 240 4.42 -16.27 -4.61
C THR A 240 3.18 -17.14 -4.45
N LYS A 241 3.09 -17.92 -3.36
CA LYS A 241 1.92 -18.75 -3.06
C LYS A 241 0.68 -17.90 -2.80
N ALA A 242 0.84 -16.78 -2.07
CA ALA A 242 -0.26 -15.87 -1.77
C ALA A 242 -0.86 -15.23 -3.04
N CYS A 243 -0.02 -14.73 -3.95
CA CYS A 243 -0.48 -14.20 -5.23
C CYS A 243 -1.28 -15.24 -6.04
N LYS A 244 -0.80 -16.49 -6.08
CA LYS A 244 -1.49 -17.60 -6.77
C LYS A 244 -2.80 -17.99 -6.09
N ALA A 245 -2.84 -18.03 -4.75
CA ALA A 245 -4.04 -18.37 -3.97
C ALA A 245 -5.18 -17.37 -4.20
N VAL A 246 -4.85 -16.08 -4.27
CA VAL A 246 -5.84 -15.02 -4.55
C VAL A 246 -6.23 -14.99 -6.05
N GLY A 247 -5.39 -15.53 -6.91
CA GLY A 247 -5.64 -15.62 -8.36
C GLY A 247 -5.07 -14.44 -9.16
N ILE A 248 -4.04 -13.76 -8.64
CA ILE A 248 -3.37 -12.69 -9.40
C ILE A 248 -2.54 -13.34 -10.50
N ASN A 249 -2.95 -13.12 -11.75
CA ASN A 249 -2.31 -13.69 -12.93
C ASN A 249 -1.60 -12.64 -13.81
N LYS A 250 -1.83 -11.37 -13.54
CA LYS A 250 -1.16 -10.24 -14.22
C LYS A 250 -1.25 -8.97 -13.38
N GLY A 251 -0.29 -8.06 -13.59
CA GLY A 251 -0.24 -6.78 -12.92
C GLY A 251 0.57 -6.79 -11.63
N PRO A 252 0.60 -5.65 -10.93
CA PRO A 252 1.34 -5.50 -9.68
C PRO A 252 0.64 -6.18 -8.51
N ALA A 253 1.42 -6.62 -7.53
CA ALA A 253 0.95 -6.98 -6.21
C ALA A 253 1.87 -6.39 -5.13
N HIS A 254 1.26 -6.02 -4.02
CA HIS A 254 1.92 -5.56 -2.81
C HIS A 254 1.50 -6.50 -1.67
N VAL A 255 2.47 -7.20 -1.10
CA VAL A 255 2.23 -8.26 -0.12
C VAL A 255 2.84 -7.85 1.21
N GLU A 256 2.09 -7.94 2.31
CA GLU A 256 2.56 -7.62 3.65
C GLU A 256 2.65 -8.86 4.53
N MET A 257 3.74 -8.98 5.27
CA MET A 257 4.05 -10.14 6.12
C MET A 257 4.69 -9.72 7.44
N LYS A 258 4.45 -10.54 8.48
CA LYS A 258 5.27 -10.57 9.68
C LYS A 258 6.23 -11.74 9.65
N ILE A 259 7.46 -11.51 10.09
CA ILE A 259 8.46 -12.55 10.25
C ILE A 259 8.38 -13.03 11.71
N THR A 260 7.52 -14.01 11.93
CA THR A 260 7.24 -14.49 13.29
C THR A 260 8.43 -15.23 13.87
N SER A 261 8.63 -15.12 15.17
CA SER A 261 9.75 -15.73 15.90
C SER A 261 9.77 -17.27 15.85
N LYS A 262 8.62 -17.91 15.67
CA LYS A 262 8.46 -19.37 15.71
C LYS A 262 8.23 -20.02 14.36
N ASN A 263 7.48 -19.36 13.47
CA ASN A 263 6.95 -20.00 12.27
C ASN A 263 7.43 -19.33 10.97
N GLY A 264 8.38 -18.40 11.05
CA GLY A 264 8.86 -17.64 9.89
C GLY A 264 7.81 -16.66 9.32
N PRO A 265 7.85 -16.38 8.01
CA PRO A 265 6.94 -15.40 7.41
C PRO A 265 5.49 -15.89 7.39
N LYS A 266 4.57 -15.05 7.86
CA LYS A 266 3.12 -15.21 7.76
C LYS A 266 2.51 -13.98 7.12
N MET A 267 1.49 -14.21 6.28
CA MET A 267 0.73 -13.16 5.63
C MET A 267 0.01 -12.25 6.62
N ILE A 268 -0.01 -10.94 6.32
CA ILE A 268 -0.92 -9.96 6.93
C ILE A 268 -2.03 -9.65 5.93
N GLU A 269 -1.65 -9.14 4.77
CA GLU A 269 -2.56 -8.82 3.68
C GLU A 269 -1.83 -8.73 2.34
N LEU A 270 -2.61 -8.64 1.27
CA LEU A 270 -2.12 -8.50 -0.09
C LEU A 270 -3.07 -7.60 -0.88
N GLY A 271 -2.52 -6.63 -1.59
CA GLY A 271 -3.24 -5.82 -2.56
C GLY A 271 -2.85 -6.19 -3.99
N ALA A 272 -3.82 -6.39 -4.86
CA ALA A 272 -3.58 -6.61 -6.30
C ALA A 272 -3.34 -5.28 -7.02
N ARG A 273 -2.45 -4.47 -6.48
CA ARG A 273 -2.09 -3.12 -6.91
C ARG A 273 -0.68 -2.78 -6.42
N MET A 274 -0.13 -1.68 -6.90
CA MET A 274 1.17 -1.17 -6.43
C MET A 274 1.08 -0.72 -4.96
N GLY A 275 2.16 -0.92 -4.20
CA GLY A 275 2.32 -0.39 -2.84
C GLY A 275 2.34 1.13 -2.81
N GLY A 276 1.90 1.70 -1.69
CA GLY A 276 1.93 3.13 -1.40
C GLY A 276 3.27 3.62 -0.87
N ASP A 277 3.23 4.72 -0.12
CA ASP A 277 4.34 5.27 0.67
C ASP A 277 5.66 5.46 -0.09
N ASN A 278 5.56 5.78 -1.39
CA ASN A 278 6.70 5.89 -2.31
C ASN A 278 7.52 4.60 -2.50
N ILE A 279 7.06 3.47 -1.99
CA ILE A 279 7.77 2.18 -2.11
C ILE A 279 7.93 1.82 -3.59
N THR A 280 6.81 1.68 -4.30
CA THR A 280 6.81 1.20 -5.69
C THR A 280 7.10 2.30 -6.71
N THR A 281 6.83 3.56 -6.37
CA THR A 281 7.05 4.70 -7.26
C THR A 281 8.47 5.27 -7.19
N HIS A 282 9.18 5.07 -6.07
CA HIS A 282 10.51 5.62 -5.84
C HIS A 282 11.52 4.57 -5.38
N LEU A 283 11.23 3.82 -4.30
CA LEU A 283 12.26 2.92 -3.75
C LEU A 283 12.59 1.76 -4.69
N VAL A 284 11.60 1.11 -5.31
CA VAL A 284 11.86 0.02 -6.27
C VAL A 284 12.68 0.52 -7.48
N PRO A 285 12.32 1.62 -8.17
CA PRO A 285 13.15 2.15 -9.24
C PRO A 285 14.57 2.50 -8.79
N LEU A 286 14.74 3.10 -7.62
CA LEU A 286 16.07 3.47 -7.09
C LEU A 286 16.90 2.25 -6.71
N SER A 287 16.30 1.16 -6.23
CA SER A 287 17.04 -0.04 -5.83
C SER A 287 17.30 -1.02 -6.98
N THR A 288 16.37 -1.14 -7.94
CA THR A 288 16.39 -2.15 -9.00
C THR A 288 16.53 -1.61 -10.42
N GLY A 289 16.22 -0.33 -10.65
CA GLY A 289 16.11 0.28 -11.97
C GLY A 289 14.79 -0.05 -12.70
N ILE A 290 13.87 -0.78 -12.06
CA ILE A 290 12.58 -1.15 -12.65
C ILE A 290 11.54 -0.05 -12.37
N ASP A 291 11.00 0.57 -13.41
CA ASP A 291 9.88 1.51 -13.29
C ASP A 291 8.55 0.73 -13.19
N MET A 292 8.10 0.46 -11.95
CA MET A 292 6.85 -0.28 -11.71
C MET A 292 5.62 0.47 -12.25
N VAL A 293 5.63 1.80 -12.29
CA VAL A 293 4.52 2.58 -12.82
C VAL A 293 4.38 2.35 -14.33
N GLU A 294 5.50 2.44 -15.05
CA GLU A 294 5.53 2.14 -16.49
C GLU A 294 5.13 0.68 -16.77
N CYS A 295 5.66 -0.28 -16.01
CA CYS A 295 5.29 -1.70 -16.13
C CYS A 295 3.78 -1.92 -15.91
N THR A 296 3.19 -1.26 -14.90
CA THR A 296 1.75 -1.36 -14.62
C THR A 296 0.90 -0.77 -15.75
N ILE A 297 1.29 0.40 -16.30
CA ILE A 297 0.61 1.02 -17.44
C ILE A 297 0.70 0.10 -18.67
N LYS A 298 1.88 -0.41 -18.99
CA LYS A 298 2.06 -1.36 -20.12
C LYS A 298 1.22 -2.61 -19.95
N THR A 299 1.19 -3.18 -18.74
CA THR A 299 0.34 -4.35 -18.45
C THR A 299 -1.14 -4.05 -18.65
N ALA A 300 -1.64 -2.89 -18.19
CA ALA A 300 -3.03 -2.48 -18.41
C ALA A 300 -3.36 -2.30 -19.89
N LEU A 301 -2.39 -1.90 -20.72
CA LEU A 301 -2.51 -1.76 -22.17
C LEU A 301 -2.28 -3.07 -22.96
N GLY A 302 -2.04 -4.19 -22.27
CA GLY A 302 -1.75 -5.49 -22.88
C GLY A 302 -0.38 -5.58 -23.55
N GLU A 303 0.56 -4.74 -23.16
CA GLU A 303 1.93 -4.72 -23.67
C GLU A 303 2.84 -5.63 -22.83
N THR A 304 3.91 -6.12 -23.45
CA THR A 304 4.94 -6.88 -22.73
C THR A 304 5.80 -5.95 -21.88
N ILE A 305 6.19 -6.45 -20.71
CA ILE A 305 7.08 -5.75 -19.79
C ILE A 305 8.37 -6.54 -19.57
N ASP A 306 9.45 -5.83 -19.31
CA ASP A 306 10.71 -6.39 -18.82
C ASP A 306 10.89 -5.96 -17.37
N VAL A 307 11.02 -6.93 -16.49
CA VAL A 307 11.23 -6.75 -15.04
C VAL A 307 12.63 -7.21 -14.61
N THR A 308 13.58 -7.25 -15.55
CA THR A 308 14.97 -7.55 -15.25
C THR A 308 15.62 -6.36 -14.53
N PRO A 309 16.16 -6.55 -13.31
CA PRO A 309 16.84 -5.46 -12.62
C PRO A 309 18.06 -4.95 -13.40
N THR A 310 18.17 -3.63 -13.52
CA THR A 310 19.31 -2.95 -14.14
C THR A 310 20.23 -2.28 -13.11
N LEU A 311 19.78 -2.17 -11.87
CA LEU A 311 20.52 -1.67 -10.72
C LEU A 311 20.53 -2.71 -9.58
N ASN A 312 21.51 -2.58 -8.72
CA ASN A 312 21.57 -3.29 -7.43
C ASN A 312 22.07 -2.29 -6.37
N CYS A 313 21.16 -1.41 -5.95
CA CYS A 313 21.44 -0.31 -5.04
C CYS A 313 20.56 -0.43 -3.79
N GLY A 314 20.89 0.33 -2.75
CA GLY A 314 20.01 0.55 -1.61
C GLY A 314 19.16 1.79 -1.80
N SER A 315 17.93 1.75 -1.33
CA SER A 315 17.04 2.90 -1.24
C SER A 315 16.32 2.93 0.11
N ALA A 316 16.03 4.12 0.61
CA ALA A 316 15.30 4.30 1.86
C ALA A 316 14.43 5.56 1.82
N ILE A 317 13.34 5.52 2.58
CA ILE A 317 12.52 6.66 2.94
C ILE A 317 12.42 6.75 4.46
N ARG A 318 12.46 7.97 5.00
CA ARG A 318 12.17 8.27 6.40
C ARG A 318 11.24 9.45 6.49
N TYR A 319 10.23 9.33 7.34
CA TYR A 319 9.28 10.40 7.62
C TYR A 319 9.77 11.27 8.77
N PHE A 320 9.48 12.57 8.68
CA PHE A 320 9.82 13.51 9.73
C PHE A 320 8.86 13.41 10.91
N GLU A 321 9.42 13.40 12.10
CA GLU A 321 8.71 13.52 13.36
C GLU A 321 8.79 14.96 13.83
N VAL A 322 7.66 15.56 14.18
CA VAL A 322 7.59 16.97 14.52
C VAL A 322 6.74 17.15 15.78
N PRO A 323 7.16 18.03 16.71
CA PRO A 323 6.34 18.35 17.87
C PRO A 323 4.96 18.88 17.49
N PHE A 324 3.98 18.62 18.35
CA PHE A 324 2.63 19.20 18.22
C PHE A 324 2.72 20.74 18.18
N GLY A 325 1.94 21.35 17.29
CA GLY A 325 1.81 22.79 17.20
C GLY A 325 1.76 23.31 15.75
N LYS A 326 1.66 24.62 15.61
CA LYS A 326 1.65 25.29 14.30
C LYS A 326 3.05 25.39 13.74
N ILE A 327 3.30 24.91 12.53
CA ILE A 327 4.60 24.96 11.85
C ILE A 327 4.98 26.42 11.62
N LYS A 328 6.09 26.85 12.21
CA LYS A 328 6.61 28.21 12.12
C LYS A 328 7.69 28.37 11.05
N SER A 329 8.61 27.42 10.98
CA SER A 329 9.68 27.39 9.98
C SER A 329 10.11 25.95 9.68
N ILE A 330 10.62 25.76 8.47
CA ILE A 330 11.31 24.56 8.02
C ILE A 330 12.67 25.02 7.50
N GLU A 331 13.76 24.61 8.13
CA GLU A 331 15.12 25.05 7.87
C GLU A 331 16.02 23.89 7.49
N GLY A 332 17.16 24.15 6.84
CA GLY A 332 18.17 23.14 6.49
C GLY A 332 17.89 22.34 5.21
N VAL A 333 16.77 22.58 4.51
CA VAL A 333 16.38 21.79 3.32
C VAL A 333 17.39 21.92 2.18
N GLU A 334 17.87 23.14 1.89
CA GLU A 334 18.86 23.37 0.81
C GLU A 334 20.21 22.72 1.12
N GLU A 335 20.61 22.68 2.40
CA GLU A 335 21.82 22.01 2.84
C GLU A 335 21.68 20.49 2.74
N ALA A 336 20.57 19.95 3.23
CA ALA A 336 20.25 18.53 3.18
C ALA A 336 20.17 18.00 1.74
N MET A 337 19.62 18.78 0.80
CA MET A 337 19.57 18.40 -0.62
C MET A 337 20.94 18.31 -1.30
N LYS A 338 22.00 18.88 -0.74
CA LYS A 338 23.37 18.77 -1.27
C LYS A 338 24.08 17.50 -0.82
N ILE A 339 23.51 16.74 0.12
CA ILE A 339 24.08 15.48 0.58
C ILE A 339 24.03 14.46 -0.56
N GLU A 340 25.17 13.87 -0.91
CA GLU A 340 25.25 12.83 -1.91
C GLU A 340 24.32 11.65 -1.53
N GLY A 341 23.54 11.17 -2.49
CA GLY A 341 22.58 10.11 -2.28
C GLY A 341 21.17 10.58 -1.92
N VAL A 342 20.95 11.81 -1.48
CA VAL A 342 19.60 12.38 -1.31
C VAL A 342 18.93 12.52 -2.69
N ARG A 343 17.73 11.96 -2.81
CA ARG A 343 16.95 11.98 -4.06
C ARG A 343 15.75 12.92 -4.00
N GLN A 344 15.13 13.01 -2.83
CA GLN A 344 13.96 13.86 -2.63
C GLN A 344 13.80 14.22 -1.16
N ILE A 345 13.39 15.45 -0.90
CA ILE A 345 12.84 15.92 0.36
C ILE A 345 11.51 16.58 0.03
N SER A 346 10.45 16.16 0.69
CA SER A 346 9.09 16.68 0.43
C SER A 346 8.35 16.89 1.73
N PHE A 347 7.49 17.91 1.75
CA PHE A 347 6.57 18.19 2.84
C PHE A 347 5.14 18.09 2.35
N THR A 348 4.27 17.54 3.19
CA THR A 348 2.83 17.40 2.96
C THR A 348 2.04 18.50 3.66
N LYS A 349 2.71 19.27 4.53
CA LYS A 349 2.15 20.44 5.23
C LYS A 349 3.06 21.65 5.04
N ASP A 350 2.45 22.81 4.93
CA ASP A 350 3.12 24.10 4.75
C ASP A 350 3.32 24.85 6.07
N ILE A 351 4.17 25.90 6.03
CA ILE A 351 4.33 26.83 7.15
C ILE A 351 2.97 27.47 7.45
N GLY A 352 2.58 27.42 8.71
CA GLY A 352 1.29 27.93 9.18
C GLY A 352 0.23 26.84 9.37
N GLU A 353 0.43 25.63 8.88
CA GLU A 353 -0.42 24.48 9.14
C GLU A 353 -0.08 23.84 10.49
N GLU A 354 -1.01 23.03 11.01
CA GLU A 354 -0.88 22.36 12.30
C GLU A 354 -0.25 20.97 12.16
N SER A 355 0.80 20.72 12.93
CA SER A 355 1.33 19.38 13.18
C SER A 355 0.61 18.77 14.37
N ILE A 356 0.14 17.54 14.23
CA ILE A 356 -0.51 16.77 15.29
C ILE A 356 0.31 15.50 15.60
N PRO A 357 0.13 14.87 16.76
CA PRO A 357 0.73 13.57 17.05
C PRO A 357 0.39 12.54 15.96
N ILE A 358 1.35 11.70 15.62
CA ILE A 358 1.20 10.71 14.56
C ILE A 358 0.37 9.53 15.05
N HIS A 359 -0.87 9.44 14.57
CA HIS A 359 -1.81 8.35 14.82
C HIS A 359 -2.14 7.57 13.55
N CYS A 360 -1.90 8.14 12.37
CA CYS A 360 -2.06 7.50 11.07
C CYS A 360 -1.07 8.10 10.06
N SER A 361 -0.96 7.49 8.88
CA SER A 361 -0.04 7.91 7.83
C SER A 361 -0.28 9.33 7.32
N ASN A 362 -1.51 9.85 7.41
CA ASN A 362 -1.86 11.21 6.99
C ASN A 362 -1.35 12.30 7.95
N ASP A 363 -0.97 11.94 9.17
CA ASP A 363 -0.45 12.87 10.16
C ASP A 363 1.02 13.21 9.92
N ARG A 364 1.71 12.44 9.09
CA ARG A 364 3.11 12.67 8.71
C ARG A 364 3.22 13.95 7.89
N ILE A 365 4.20 14.78 8.22
CA ILE A 365 4.33 16.13 7.61
C ILE A 365 5.30 16.17 6.43
N GLY A 366 6.06 15.11 6.19
CA GLY A 366 7.03 15.07 5.11
C GLY A 366 8.00 13.91 5.25
N PHE A 367 8.89 13.79 4.26
CA PHE A 367 9.83 12.68 4.17
C PHE A 367 11.11 13.05 3.42
N VAL A 368 12.13 12.23 3.60
CA VAL A 368 13.33 12.18 2.76
C VAL A 368 13.46 10.82 2.10
N ILE A 369 13.86 10.81 0.81
CA ILE A 369 14.24 9.61 0.06
C ILE A 369 15.71 9.69 -0.28
N ALA A 370 16.44 8.58 -0.04
CA ALA A 370 17.84 8.45 -0.39
C ALA A 370 18.14 7.15 -1.15
N GLN A 371 19.24 7.16 -1.92
CA GLN A 371 19.81 6.02 -2.62
C GLN A 371 21.30 5.94 -2.30
N ALA A 372 21.81 4.71 -2.10
CA ALA A 372 23.22 4.44 -1.86
C ALA A 372 23.63 3.06 -2.39
N GLY A 373 24.84 2.61 -2.11
CA GLY A 373 25.32 1.28 -2.52
C GLY A 373 24.55 0.12 -1.89
N ASN A 374 23.97 0.33 -0.70
CA ASN A 374 23.14 -0.65 0.02
C ASN A 374 22.10 0.04 0.91
N ALA A 375 21.15 -0.74 1.44
CA ALA A 375 20.06 -0.21 2.27
C ALA A 375 20.54 0.51 3.54
N GLU A 376 21.58 0.01 4.19
CA GLU A 376 22.09 0.61 5.43
C GLU A 376 22.68 2.00 5.20
N GLU A 377 23.41 2.18 4.10
CA GLU A 377 23.94 3.49 3.70
C GLU A 377 22.82 4.46 3.34
N ALA A 378 21.80 4.02 2.59
CA ALA A 378 20.65 4.84 2.27
C ALA A 378 19.87 5.28 3.52
N ILE A 379 19.71 4.39 4.52
CA ILE A 379 19.13 4.72 5.82
C ILE A 379 19.96 5.79 6.54
N LYS A 380 21.28 5.63 6.61
CA LYS A 380 22.18 6.60 7.26
C LYS A 380 22.09 7.99 6.64
N ILE A 381 21.94 8.07 5.31
CA ILE A 381 21.72 9.34 4.60
C ILE A 381 20.39 9.97 5.04
N CYS A 382 19.30 9.20 5.09
CA CYS A 382 18.02 9.70 5.55
C CYS A 382 18.07 10.21 7.00
N GLU A 383 18.70 9.46 7.92
CA GLU A 383 18.84 9.88 9.33
C GLU A 383 19.68 11.15 9.45
N LYS A 384 20.77 11.27 8.69
CA LYS A 384 21.55 12.50 8.63
C LYS A 384 20.74 13.71 8.14
N VAL A 385 19.88 13.53 7.16
CA VAL A 385 18.97 14.58 6.69
C VAL A 385 17.99 14.99 7.79
N LYS A 386 17.45 14.02 8.56
CA LYS A 386 16.56 14.31 9.69
C LYS A 386 17.25 15.15 10.79
N GLU A 387 18.56 15.00 10.99
CA GLU A 387 19.34 15.81 11.94
C GLU A 387 19.57 17.25 11.45
N ILE A 388 19.64 17.47 10.13
CA ILE A 388 19.88 18.79 9.53
C ILE A 388 18.59 19.59 9.39
N ILE A 389 17.49 18.93 9.07
CA ILE A 389 16.20 19.60 8.90
C ILE A 389 15.61 19.93 10.26
N ILE A 390 15.47 21.22 10.53
CA ILE A 390 14.86 21.74 11.75
C ILE A 390 13.47 22.25 11.43
N ILE A 391 12.45 21.65 12.06
CA ILE A 391 11.06 22.06 11.93
C ILE A 391 10.61 22.65 13.27
N ASN A 392 10.45 23.96 13.30
CA ASN A 392 10.02 24.67 14.48
C ASN A 392 8.50 24.80 14.53
N THR A 393 7.91 24.50 15.68
CA THR A 393 6.48 24.66 15.94
C THR A 393 6.24 25.66 17.08
N THR A 394 5.09 26.31 17.09
CA THR A 394 4.60 27.07 18.25
C THR A 394 3.49 26.29 18.90
N LEU A 395 3.53 26.14 20.21
CA LEU A 395 2.39 25.59 20.97
C LEU A 395 1.15 26.41 20.67
N VAL A 396 0.06 25.73 20.35
CA VAL A 396 -1.27 26.31 20.12
C VAL A 396 -1.99 26.46 21.45
#